data_2cf16171011f05bfedb244a000159d09
#
_entry.id   2cf16171011f05bfedb244a000159d09
#
_cell.length_a   1.000
_cell.length_b   1.000
_cell.length_c   1.000
_cell.angle_alpha   90.00
_cell.angle_beta   90.00
_cell.angle_gamma   90.00
#
_symmetry.space_group_name_H-M   'P 1'
#
loop_
_entity.id
_entity.type
_entity.pdbx_description
1 polymer ?
#
loop_
_entity_poly.entity_id
_entity_poly.type
_entity_poly.pdbx_seq_one_letter_code
_entity_poly.pdbx_strand_id
1 'polypeptide(L)'
;DSNELVLLHDETLDRTSNSAEFFGKEKVKASEKTLTELKQLNMGENFLAENGTMPYRGLRGNDIPEQVKIPDFEEVLAYCEAKRSDLRYIVEIKDGGSLGKRAADKVYEILSQKGLTDKVIIGSFKSEVLKYLDEKYPSLARSASPAEALLTYYRFLFNVNLNKYGVKFEVLQIPNLKFFKTGGAAFIDYCHHYDIAVQYWTINDKDEMRSLIKSRADAIITDNPALAYE
;
A
#
# COMPACT_ATOMS: atom_id res chain seq x y z
N ASP A 1 -14.19 -9.99 13.32
CA ASP A 1 -15.36 -9.72 12.44
C ASP A 1 -16.15 -8.49 12.89
N SER A 2 -15.42 -7.45 13.33
CA SER A 2 -16.01 -6.17 13.80
C SER A 2 -16.29 -5.18 12.64
N ASN A 3 -16.03 -5.56 11.39
CA ASN A 3 -16.13 -4.70 10.20
C ASN A 3 -15.24 -3.45 10.27
N GLU A 4 -14.11 -3.56 10.99
CA GLU A 4 -13.09 -2.52 11.10
C GLU A 4 -11.92 -2.81 10.16
N LEU A 5 -11.26 -1.75 9.67
CA LEU A 5 -10.06 -1.87 8.83
C LEU A 5 -8.81 -1.75 9.69
N VAL A 6 -7.92 -2.74 9.58
CA VAL A 6 -6.60 -2.70 10.22
C VAL A 6 -5.49 -2.62 9.18
N LEU A 7 -4.36 -2.02 9.54
CA LEU A 7 -3.20 -1.91 8.67
C LEU A 7 -2.24 -3.09 8.93
N LEU A 8 -2.09 -3.93 7.92
CA LEU A 8 -1.22 -5.09 7.97
C LEU A 8 -0.62 -5.33 6.58
N HIS A 9 0.70 -5.54 6.51
CA HIS A 9 1.35 -5.82 5.23
C HIS A 9 1.08 -7.25 4.75
N ASP A 10 1.18 -8.24 5.64
CA ASP A 10 1.13 -9.66 5.30
C ASP A 10 -0.31 -10.21 5.32
N GLU A 11 -0.51 -11.33 4.63
CA GLU A 11 -1.80 -12.03 4.67
C GLU A 11 -2.11 -12.64 6.04
N THR A 12 -1.08 -12.92 6.86
CA THR A 12 -1.20 -13.50 8.19
C THR A 12 -0.43 -12.69 9.23
N LEU A 13 -0.77 -12.85 10.49
CA LEU A 13 -0.20 -12.11 11.61
C LEU A 13 1.16 -12.65 12.08
N ASP A 14 1.58 -13.83 11.62
CA ASP A 14 2.66 -14.62 12.25
C ASP A 14 4.04 -13.98 12.17
N ARG A 15 4.39 -13.38 11.03
CA ARG A 15 5.77 -12.88 10.80
C ARG A 15 6.18 -11.79 11.80
N THR A 16 5.26 -10.90 12.15
CA THR A 16 5.57 -9.74 12.98
C THR A 16 5.10 -9.86 14.42
N SER A 17 4.13 -10.75 14.71
CA SER A 17 3.46 -10.77 16.00
C SER A 17 3.63 -12.08 16.77
N ASN A 18 3.14 -12.07 18.01
CA ASN A 18 2.97 -13.25 18.84
C ASN A 18 1.65 -14.02 18.59
N SER A 19 1.03 -13.85 17.41
CA SER A 19 -0.30 -14.40 17.10
C SER A 19 -0.39 -15.92 17.25
N ALA A 20 0.64 -16.65 16.84
CA ALA A 20 0.66 -18.11 16.94
C ALA A 20 0.56 -18.59 18.41
N GLU A 21 1.29 -17.95 19.32
CA GLU A 21 1.21 -18.19 20.75
C GLU A 21 -0.15 -17.77 21.32
N PHE A 22 -0.59 -16.55 20.99
CA PHE A 22 -1.81 -15.94 21.54
C PHE A 22 -3.08 -16.71 21.13
N PHE A 23 -3.18 -17.15 19.88
CA PHE A 23 -4.34 -17.87 19.37
C PHE A 23 -4.18 -19.41 19.38
N GLY A 24 -3.02 -19.91 19.77
CA GLY A 24 -2.73 -21.35 19.79
C GLY A 24 -2.71 -22.00 18.40
N LYS A 25 -2.57 -21.22 17.33
CA LYS A 25 -2.49 -21.71 15.94
C LYS A 25 -1.68 -20.76 15.07
N GLU A 26 -1.07 -21.29 14.02
CA GLU A 26 -0.38 -20.52 12.98
C GLU A 26 -1.33 -20.08 11.85
N LYS A 27 -0.83 -19.20 10.98
CA LYS A 27 -1.50 -18.68 9.78
C LYS A 27 -2.82 -18.00 10.06
N VAL A 28 -2.88 -17.28 11.19
CA VAL A 28 -4.06 -16.50 11.58
C VAL A 28 -4.16 -15.26 10.70
N LYS A 29 -5.31 -15.06 10.05
CA LYS A 29 -5.62 -13.85 9.29
C LYS A 29 -6.29 -12.82 10.18
N ALA A 30 -6.01 -11.53 9.94
CA ALA A 30 -6.67 -10.44 10.66
C ALA A 30 -8.20 -10.47 10.48
N SER A 31 -8.67 -10.84 9.28
CA SER A 31 -10.11 -10.96 8.96
C SER A 31 -10.86 -12.05 9.75
N GLU A 32 -10.15 -12.94 10.42
CA GLU A 32 -10.73 -14.00 11.26
C GLU A 32 -10.92 -13.57 12.72
N LYS A 33 -10.52 -12.35 13.06
CA LYS A 33 -10.46 -11.85 14.44
C LYS A 33 -11.19 -10.53 14.59
N THR A 34 -11.62 -10.24 15.79
CA THR A 34 -12.17 -8.94 16.16
C THR A 34 -11.04 -7.93 16.38
N LEU A 35 -11.33 -6.63 16.21
CA LEU A 35 -10.36 -5.58 16.52
C LEU A 35 -9.85 -5.66 17.96
N THR A 36 -10.73 -5.98 18.91
CA THR A 36 -10.36 -6.16 20.33
C THR A 36 -9.32 -7.26 20.54
N GLU A 37 -9.45 -8.39 19.86
CA GLU A 37 -8.45 -9.46 19.89
C GLU A 37 -7.13 -9.03 19.25
N LEU A 38 -7.22 -8.37 18.10
CA LEU A 38 -6.03 -7.90 17.36
C LEU A 38 -5.23 -6.86 18.15
N LYS A 39 -5.89 -5.94 18.86
CA LYS A 39 -5.26 -4.91 19.72
C LYS A 39 -4.53 -5.51 20.95
N GLN A 40 -4.73 -6.80 21.27
CA GLN A 40 -3.98 -7.49 22.32
C GLN A 40 -2.66 -8.06 21.86
N LEU A 41 -2.41 -8.12 20.54
CA LEU A 41 -1.20 -8.68 19.99
C LEU A 41 -0.01 -7.71 20.13
N ASN A 42 1.14 -8.31 20.38
CA ASN A 42 2.43 -7.63 20.23
C ASN A 42 2.87 -7.74 18.76
N MET A 43 2.66 -6.69 17.96
CA MET A 43 3.07 -6.68 16.56
C MET A 43 4.58 -6.43 16.37
N GLY A 44 5.30 -6.16 17.45
CA GLY A 44 6.76 -6.02 17.47
C GLY A 44 7.50 -7.26 17.98
N GLU A 45 6.83 -8.40 18.21
CA GLU A 45 7.42 -9.61 18.79
C GLU A 45 8.71 -10.05 18.08
N ASN A 46 8.70 -10.00 16.75
CA ASN A 46 9.82 -10.45 15.91
C ASN A 46 10.62 -9.28 15.31
N PHE A 47 10.43 -8.06 15.82
CA PHE A 47 11.17 -6.90 15.35
C PHE A 47 12.64 -6.99 15.79
N LEU A 48 13.54 -6.96 14.80
CA LEU A 48 14.98 -6.92 15.00
C LEU A 48 15.49 -5.51 14.72
N ALA A 49 16.01 -4.85 15.73
CA ALA A 49 16.62 -3.53 15.59
C ALA A 49 18.01 -3.64 14.92
N GLU A 50 18.52 -2.54 14.34
CA GLU A 50 19.81 -2.49 13.65
C GLU A 50 20.99 -2.94 14.54
N ASN A 51 20.92 -2.71 15.85
CA ASN A 51 21.91 -3.16 16.82
C ASN A 51 21.79 -4.66 17.20
N GLY A 52 20.92 -5.42 16.54
CA GLY A 52 20.71 -6.85 16.77
C GLY A 52 19.84 -7.17 17.98
N THR A 53 19.24 -6.19 18.66
CA THR A 53 18.33 -6.45 19.78
C THR A 53 16.87 -6.64 19.30
N MET A 54 16.07 -7.29 20.13
CA MET A 54 14.62 -7.47 19.89
C MET A 54 13.86 -6.78 21.06
N PRO A 55 13.70 -5.45 21.02
CA PRO A 55 13.26 -4.66 22.18
C PRO A 55 11.84 -4.95 22.63
N TYR A 56 11.00 -5.50 21.77
CA TYR A 56 9.59 -5.78 22.07
C TYR A 56 9.30 -7.26 22.33
N ARG A 57 10.32 -8.13 22.15
CA ARG A 57 10.14 -9.57 22.29
C ARG A 57 9.70 -9.96 23.71
N GLY A 58 8.66 -10.78 23.82
CA GLY A 58 8.15 -11.26 25.08
C GLY A 58 7.26 -10.28 25.86
N LEU A 59 7.05 -9.08 25.36
CA LEU A 59 6.11 -8.13 26.00
C LEU A 59 4.67 -8.63 25.84
N ARG A 60 3.88 -8.55 26.94
CA ARG A 60 2.48 -9.02 26.97
C ARG A 60 1.58 -8.02 27.69
N GLY A 61 0.31 -8.01 27.32
CA GLY A 61 -0.73 -7.19 27.98
C GLY A 61 -0.38 -5.71 28.01
N ASN A 62 -0.36 -5.12 29.21
CA ASN A 62 -0.10 -3.69 29.41
C ASN A 62 1.36 -3.27 29.18
N ASP A 63 2.28 -4.23 29.11
CA ASP A 63 3.70 -3.93 28.83
C ASP A 63 3.94 -3.72 27.32
N ILE A 64 2.97 -4.03 26.45
CA ILE A 64 3.06 -3.79 25.02
C ILE A 64 2.85 -2.29 24.77
N PRO A 65 3.85 -1.55 24.24
CA PRO A 65 3.68 -0.15 23.90
C PRO A 65 2.59 0.04 22.82
N GLU A 66 1.81 1.11 22.93
CA GLU A 66 0.69 1.37 22.01
C GLU A 66 1.14 1.42 20.55
N GLN A 67 2.31 2.00 20.28
CA GLN A 67 2.87 2.14 18.93
C GLN A 67 3.30 0.82 18.27
N VAL A 68 3.33 -0.31 19.01
CA VAL A 68 3.59 -1.64 18.44
C VAL A 68 2.36 -2.55 18.47
N LYS A 69 1.20 -2.02 18.76
CA LYS A 69 -0.08 -2.69 18.52
C LYS A 69 -0.52 -2.49 17.08
N ILE A 70 -1.40 -3.36 16.60
CA ILE A 70 -1.96 -3.19 15.24
C ILE A 70 -2.79 -1.90 15.18
N PRO A 71 -2.48 -0.98 14.27
CA PRO A 71 -3.28 0.23 14.12
C PRO A 71 -4.51 -0.03 13.25
N ASP A 72 -5.62 0.64 13.55
CA ASP A 72 -6.72 0.72 12.61
C ASP A 72 -6.55 1.89 11.62
N PHE A 73 -7.30 1.82 10.53
CA PHE A 73 -7.16 2.77 9.43
C PHE A 73 -7.56 4.19 9.82
N GLU A 74 -8.62 4.35 10.64
CA GLU A 74 -9.09 5.67 11.06
C GLU A 74 -8.13 6.34 12.04
N GLU A 75 -7.54 5.58 12.99
CA GLU A 75 -6.52 6.07 13.91
C GLU A 75 -5.31 6.64 13.13
N VAL A 76 -4.84 5.91 12.13
CA VAL A 76 -3.68 6.35 11.33
C VAL A 76 -4.01 7.60 10.51
N LEU A 77 -5.16 7.64 9.85
CA LEU A 77 -5.58 8.85 9.12
C LEU A 77 -5.71 10.06 10.04
N ALA A 78 -6.35 9.89 11.20
CA ALA A 78 -6.50 10.97 12.18
C ALA A 78 -5.15 11.47 12.69
N TYR A 79 -4.22 10.56 12.99
CA TYR A 79 -2.87 10.90 13.41
C TYR A 79 -2.10 11.66 12.32
N CYS A 80 -2.16 11.20 11.09
CA CYS A 80 -1.48 11.83 9.96
C CYS A 80 -2.03 13.23 9.67
N GLU A 81 -3.33 13.40 9.56
CA GLU A 81 -3.97 14.70 9.31
C GLU A 81 -3.72 15.70 10.44
N ALA A 82 -3.66 15.25 11.70
CA ALA A 82 -3.30 16.11 12.83
C ALA A 82 -1.84 16.60 12.77
N LYS A 83 -0.94 15.84 12.14
CA LYS A 83 0.46 16.21 11.99
C LYS A 83 0.73 17.03 10.73
N ARG A 84 0.13 16.65 9.61
CA ARG A 84 0.33 17.27 8.30
C ARG A 84 -0.90 17.10 7.41
N SER A 85 -1.65 18.15 7.23
CA SER A 85 -2.86 18.14 6.40
C SER A 85 -2.59 18.18 4.88
N ASP A 86 -1.34 18.33 4.46
CA ASP A 86 -0.93 18.31 3.05
C ASP A 86 -0.49 16.93 2.56
N LEU A 87 -0.60 15.89 3.39
CA LEU A 87 -0.27 14.53 3.01
C LEU A 87 -1.20 13.99 1.93
N ARG A 88 -0.63 13.15 1.08
CA ARG A 88 -1.35 12.28 0.15
C ARG A 88 -1.13 10.82 0.57
N TYR A 89 -2.10 9.98 0.28
CA TYR A 89 -2.11 8.61 0.76
C TYR A 89 -2.12 7.62 -0.38
N ILE A 90 -1.38 6.52 -0.22
CA ILE A 90 -1.52 5.33 -1.01
C ILE A 90 -2.12 4.27 -0.08
N VAL A 91 -3.30 3.77 -0.39
CA VAL A 91 -4.01 2.77 0.39
C VAL A 91 -4.12 1.49 -0.43
N GLU A 92 -3.44 0.44 0.01
CA GLU A 92 -3.51 -0.86 -0.66
C GLU A 92 -4.54 -1.76 0.00
N ILE A 93 -5.52 -2.24 -0.76
CA ILE A 93 -6.47 -3.26 -0.34
C ILE A 93 -5.86 -4.63 -0.63
N LYS A 94 -5.48 -5.35 0.43
CA LYS A 94 -4.81 -6.66 0.36
C LYS A 94 -5.77 -7.81 0.07
N ASP A 95 -6.99 -7.73 0.62
CA ASP A 95 -7.98 -8.78 0.48
C ASP A 95 -8.60 -8.79 -0.92
N GLY A 96 -9.03 -9.99 -1.36
CA GLY A 96 -9.77 -10.20 -2.60
C GLY A 96 -11.21 -10.62 -2.36
N GLY A 97 -11.93 -10.91 -3.44
CA GLY A 97 -13.29 -11.41 -3.41
C GLY A 97 -14.27 -10.49 -2.68
N SER A 98 -15.19 -11.07 -1.94
CA SER A 98 -16.20 -10.31 -1.17
C SER A 98 -15.60 -9.50 -0.03
N LEU A 99 -14.52 -10.00 0.59
CA LEU A 99 -13.84 -9.28 1.68
C LEU A 99 -13.17 -8.02 1.14
N GLY A 100 -12.44 -8.12 0.01
CA GLY A 100 -11.80 -6.97 -0.62
C GLY A 100 -12.81 -5.91 -1.08
N LYS A 101 -13.98 -6.32 -1.58
CA LYS A 101 -15.06 -5.39 -1.94
C LYS A 101 -15.63 -4.67 -0.70
N ARG A 102 -15.84 -5.39 0.40
CA ARG A 102 -16.27 -4.76 1.67
C ARG A 102 -15.21 -3.81 2.21
N ALA A 103 -13.93 -4.18 2.11
CA ALA A 103 -12.82 -3.29 2.48
C ALA A 103 -12.85 -2.02 1.61
N ALA A 104 -13.05 -2.14 0.29
CA ALA A 104 -13.19 -0.99 -0.61
C ALA A 104 -14.36 -0.06 -0.22
N ASP A 105 -15.52 -0.63 0.12
CA ASP A 105 -16.67 0.13 0.60
C ASP A 105 -16.35 0.90 1.89
N LYS A 106 -15.71 0.23 2.84
CA LYS A 106 -15.36 0.86 4.13
C LYS A 106 -14.26 1.92 3.99
N VAL A 107 -13.26 1.69 3.14
CA VAL A 107 -12.24 2.69 2.80
C VAL A 107 -12.91 3.93 2.21
N TYR A 108 -13.80 3.76 1.23
CA TYR A 108 -14.51 4.89 0.61
C TYR A 108 -15.36 5.66 1.62
N GLU A 109 -16.12 4.95 2.47
CA GLU A 109 -16.94 5.56 3.53
C GLU A 109 -16.09 6.46 4.43
N ILE A 110 -14.98 5.94 4.97
CA ILE A 110 -14.08 6.67 5.88
C ILE A 110 -13.46 7.88 5.17
N LEU A 111 -12.94 7.69 3.97
CA LEU A 111 -12.32 8.77 3.21
C LEU A 111 -13.31 9.88 2.84
N SER A 112 -14.54 9.50 2.46
CA SER A 112 -15.61 10.44 2.12
C SER A 112 -16.04 11.26 3.34
N GLN A 113 -16.24 10.61 4.49
CA GLN A 113 -16.59 11.28 5.76
C GLN A 113 -15.50 12.27 6.22
N LYS A 114 -14.23 11.95 5.94
CA LYS A 114 -13.08 12.82 6.30
C LYS A 114 -12.71 13.85 5.22
N GLY A 115 -13.37 13.84 4.05
CA GLY A 115 -13.05 14.72 2.93
C GLY A 115 -11.67 14.47 2.33
N LEU A 116 -11.23 13.20 2.30
CA LEU A 116 -9.88 12.80 1.86
C LEU A 116 -9.87 12.06 0.52
N THR A 117 -11.00 11.94 -0.18
CA THR A 117 -11.10 11.19 -1.45
C THR A 117 -10.16 11.71 -2.53
N ASP A 118 -9.89 13.01 -2.57
CA ASP A 118 -9.01 13.64 -3.57
C ASP A 118 -7.51 13.56 -3.20
N LYS A 119 -7.21 13.04 -2.00
CA LYS A 119 -5.84 12.90 -1.49
C LYS A 119 -5.32 11.46 -1.54
N VAL A 120 -6.12 10.53 -2.05
CA VAL A 120 -5.82 9.10 -1.96
C VAL A 120 -5.69 8.47 -3.33
N ILE A 121 -4.78 7.51 -3.44
CA ILE A 121 -4.69 6.54 -4.55
C ILE A 121 -4.95 5.17 -3.95
N ILE A 122 -5.93 4.43 -4.50
CA ILE A 122 -6.20 3.06 -4.07
C ILE A 122 -5.42 2.06 -4.92
N GLY A 123 -4.65 1.21 -4.28
CA GLY A 123 -3.94 0.10 -4.91
C GLY A 123 -4.53 -1.25 -4.54
N SER A 124 -4.39 -2.24 -5.41
CA SER A 124 -4.63 -3.65 -5.08
C SER A 124 -3.98 -4.57 -6.10
N PHE A 125 -3.45 -5.70 -5.65
CA PHE A 125 -3.04 -6.78 -6.53
C PHE A 125 -4.23 -7.66 -7.00
N LYS A 126 -5.43 -7.42 -6.45
CA LYS A 126 -6.65 -8.14 -6.79
C LYS A 126 -7.45 -7.36 -7.84
N SER A 127 -7.32 -7.75 -9.11
CA SER A 127 -7.94 -7.04 -10.25
C SER A 127 -9.47 -6.89 -10.11
N GLU A 128 -10.14 -7.85 -9.46
CA GLU A 128 -11.58 -7.78 -9.20
C GLU A 128 -11.97 -6.69 -8.20
N VAL A 129 -11.06 -6.31 -7.29
CA VAL A 129 -11.27 -5.19 -6.36
C VAL A 129 -11.15 -3.86 -7.10
N LEU A 130 -10.12 -3.71 -7.95
CA LEU A 130 -9.94 -2.50 -8.76
C LEU A 130 -11.10 -2.31 -9.73
N LYS A 131 -11.57 -3.40 -10.37
CA LYS A 131 -12.76 -3.34 -11.22
C LYS A 131 -14.02 -2.92 -10.45
N TYR A 132 -14.18 -3.41 -9.22
CA TYR A 132 -15.29 -3.01 -8.37
C TYR A 132 -15.22 -1.51 -8.01
N LEU A 133 -14.02 -0.97 -7.74
CA LEU A 133 -13.81 0.46 -7.53
C LEU A 133 -14.21 1.27 -8.77
N ASP A 134 -13.77 0.86 -9.97
CA ASP A 134 -14.15 1.52 -11.23
C ASP A 134 -15.67 1.60 -11.44
N GLU A 135 -16.38 0.54 -11.03
CA GLU A 135 -17.84 0.44 -11.21
C GLU A 135 -18.62 1.23 -10.17
N LYS A 136 -18.15 1.23 -8.91
CA LYS A 136 -18.93 1.77 -7.80
C LYS A 136 -18.45 3.16 -7.35
N TYR A 137 -17.15 3.43 -7.45
CA TYR A 137 -16.51 4.65 -6.98
C TYR A 137 -15.59 5.27 -8.04
N PRO A 138 -16.11 5.59 -9.24
CA PRO A 138 -15.28 6.00 -10.39
C PRO A 138 -14.54 7.34 -10.19
N SER A 139 -14.82 8.06 -9.12
CA SER A 139 -14.11 9.29 -8.75
C SER A 139 -12.86 9.05 -7.90
N LEU A 140 -12.66 7.82 -7.38
CA LEU A 140 -11.44 7.50 -6.64
C LEU A 140 -10.30 7.19 -7.60
N ALA A 141 -9.19 7.90 -7.44
CA ALA A 141 -7.96 7.57 -8.14
C ALA A 141 -7.46 6.17 -7.73
N ARG A 142 -7.06 5.36 -8.71
CA ARG A 142 -6.50 4.04 -8.45
C ARG A 142 -5.23 3.74 -9.23
N SER A 143 -4.45 2.82 -8.72
CA SER A 143 -3.31 2.27 -9.45
C SER A 143 -3.74 1.20 -10.46
N ALA A 144 -2.86 0.95 -11.43
CA ALA A 144 -2.99 -0.18 -12.35
C ALA A 144 -2.93 -1.52 -11.59
N SER A 145 -3.75 -2.48 -12.02
CA SER A 145 -3.55 -3.88 -11.66
C SER A 145 -2.26 -4.44 -12.29
N PRO A 146 -1.72 -5.57 -11.81
CA PRO A 146 -0.55 -6.19 -12.42
C PRO A 146 -0.71 -6.47 -13.93
N ALA A 147 -1.90 -6.88 -14.35
CA ALA A 147 -2.20 -7.15 -15.76
C ALA A 147 -2.23 -5.85 -16.59
N GLU A 148 -2.81 -4.78 -16.06
CA GLU A 148 -2.83 -3.46 -16.72
C GLU A 148 -1.42 -2.88 -16.82
N ALA A 149 -0.60 -3.00 -15.77
CA ALA A 149 0.79 -2.55 -15.77
C ALA A 149 1.62 -3.29 -16.83
N LEU A 150 1.50 -4.61 -16.88
CA LEU A 150 2.19 -5.43 -17.89
C LEU A 150 1.74 -5.06 -19.30
N LEU A 151 0.43 -4.89 -19.52
CA LEU A 151 -0.11 -4.52 -20.82
C LEU A 151 0.34 -3.12 -21.25
N THR A 152 0.43 -2.17 -20.32
CA THR A 152 0.95 -0.83 -20.58
C THR A 152 2.42 -0.88 -21.01
N TYR A 153 3.23 -1.72 -20.34
CA TYR A 153 4.62 -1.92 -20.74
C TYR A 153 4.74 -2.52 -22.15
N TYR A 154 3.95 -3.51 -22.51
CA TYR A 154 3.93 -4.05 -23.89
C TYR A 154 3.50 -3.00 -24.91
N ARG A 155 2.50 -2.19 -24.59
CA ARG A 155 2.04 -1.09 -25.46
C ARG A 155 3.13 -0.04 -25.67
N PHE A 156 3.91 0.28 -24.63
CA PHE A 156 5.10 1.12 -24.75
C PHE A 156 6.11 0.53 -25.75
N LEU A 157 6.45 -0.76 -25.63
CA LEU A 157 7.44 -1.40 -26.53
C LEU A 157 7.04 -1.30 -28.01
N PHE A 158 5.75 -1.32 -28.32
CA PHE A 158 5.22 -1.21 -29.66
C PHE A 158 4.73 0.20 -30.02
N ASN A 159 5.03 1.19 -29.20
CA ASN A 159 4.63 2.58 -29.38
C ASN A 159 3.10 2.74 -29.67
N VAL A 160 2.27 2.02 -28.93
CA VAL A 160 0.81 1.98 -29.11
C VAL A 160 0.17 3.19 -28.45
N ASN A 161 -0.78 3.84 -29.11
CA ASN A 161 -1.54 4.93 -28.56
C ASN A 161 -2.57 4.44 -27.52
N LEU A 162 -2.38 4.82 -26.23
CA LEU A 162 -3.26 4.39 -25.13
C LEU A 162 -4.65 5.00 -25.17
N ASN A 163 -4.85 6.16 -25.77
CA ASN A 163 -6.17 6.82 -25.87
C ASN A 163 -7.22 5.94 -26.56
N LYS A 164 -6.80 4.93 -27.33
CA LYS A 164 -7.69 3.98 -28.02
C LYS A 164 -8.30 2.90 -27.10
N TYR A 165 -7.81 2.79 -25.85
CA TYR A 165 -8.10 1.63 -24.99
C TYR A 165 -8.85 1.96 -23.71
N GLY A 166 -9.18 3.25 -23.47
CA GLY A 166 -9.96 3.66 -22.31
C GLY A 166 -9.29 3.25 -20.99
N VAL A 167 -8.02 3.65 -20.80
CA VAL A 167 -7.28 3.42 -19.54
C VAL A 167 -8.05 4.06 -18.38
N LYS A 168 -8.22 3.31 -17.28
CA LYS A 168 -9.03 3.74 -16.13
C LYS A 168 -8.20 4.03 -14.88
N PHE A 169 -6.91 3.73 -14.89
CA PHE A 169 -6.02 4.01 -13.76
C PHE A 169 -5.21 5.28 -14.03
N GLU A 170 -4.92 6.00 -12.98
CA GLU A 170 -4.13 7.23 -13.02
C GLU A 170 -2.66 7.00 -12.70
N VAL A 171 -2.33 5.86 -12.09
CA VAL A 171 -0.99 5.61 -11.56
C VAL A 171 -0.52 4.20 -11.87
N LEU A 172 0.72 4.07 -12.33
CA LEU A 172 1.46 2.82 -12.34
C LEU A 172 2.33 2.74 -11.07
N GLN A 173 2.05 1.75 -10.23
CA GLN A 173 2.89 1.42 -9.07
C GLN A 173 3.63 0.12 -9.37
N ILE A 174 4.89 0.21 -9.77
CA ILE A 174 5.65 -0.91 -10.34
C ILE A 174 7.03 -1.05 -9.71
N PRO A 175 7.60 -2.28 -9.68
CA PRO A 175 9.00 -2.45 -9.31
C PRO A 175 9.93 -1.88 -10.40
N ASN A 176 11.10 -1.37 -9.99
CA ASN A 176 12.14 -0.98 -10.95
C ASN A 176 12.86 -2.22 -11.48
N LEU A 177 12.32 -2.79 -12.53
CA LEU A 177 12.91 -3.97 -13.19
C LEU A 177 13.99 -3.52 -14.17
N LYS A 178 15.26 -3.51 -13.72
CA LYS A 178 16.42 -3.06 -14.52
C LYS A 178 16.54 -3.76 -15.88
N PHE A 179 16.19 -5.03 -15.94
CA PHE A 179 16.19 -5.80 -17.21
C PHE A 179 15.18 -5.26 -18.22
N PHE A 180 14.00 -4.85 -17.76
CA PHE A 180 12.95 -4.28 -18.61
C PHE A 180 13.08 -2.76 -18.78
N LYS A 181 14.08 -2.12 -18.15
CA LYS A 181 14.29 -0.66 -18.19
C LYS A 181 13.05 0.15 -17.84
N THR A 182 12.21 -0.37 -16.94
CA THR A 182 10.98 0.29 -16.51
C THR A 182 11.24 1.63 -15.80
N GLY A 183 12.42 1.80 -15.18
CA GLY A 183 12.87 3.05 -14.57
C GLY A 183 13.52 4.05 -15.55
N GLY A 184 13.49 3.77 -16.84
CA GLY A 184 14.07 4.66 -17.85
C GLY A 184 13.13 5.80 -18.25
N ALA A 185 13.69 6.99 -18.53
CA ALA A 185 12.93 8.19 -18.90
C ALA A 185 11.94 7.95 -20.07
N ALA A 186 12.31 7.14 -21.04
CA ALA A 186 11.45 6.88 -22.20
C ALA A 186 10.12 6.19 -21.83
N PHE A 187 10.12 5.26 -20.86
CA PHE A 187 8.91 4.63 -20.40
C PHE A 187 8.06 5.59 -19.56
N ILE A 188 8.71 6.35 -18.69
CA ILE A 188 8.04 7.37 -17.88
C ILE A 188 7.40 8.44 -18.78
N ASP A 189 8.14 8.94 -19.79
CA ASP A 189 7.63 9.92 -20.75
C ASP A 189 6.44 9.39 -21.55
N TYR A 190 6.48 8.12 -21.93
CA TYR A 190 5.35 7.47 -22.57
C TYR A 190 4.13 7.45 -21.66
N CYS A 191 4.28 7.11 -20.38
CA CYS A 191 3.17 7.14 -19.42
C CYS A 191 2.64 8.57 -19.22
N HIS A 192 3.53 9.54 -19.00
CA HIS A 192 3.16 10.94 -18.82
C HIS A 192 2.43 11.54 -20.02
N HIS A 193 2.75 11.11 -21.25
CA HIS A 193 2.02 11.53 -22.46
C HIS A 193 0.52 11.14 -22.41
N TYR A 194 0.15 10.20 -21.58
CA TYR A 194 -1.23 9.74 -21.38
C TYR A 194 -1.78 10.06 -19.98
N ASP A 195 -1.18 11.04 -19.29
CA ASP A 195 -1.55 11.49 -17.94
C ASP A 195 -1.47 10.38 -16.88
N ILE A 196 -0.58 9.41 -17.07
CA ILE A 196 -0.37 8.30 -16.14
C ILE A 196 0.91 8.58 -15.33
N ALA A 197 0.77 8.74 -14.01
CA ALA A 197 1.89 8.86 -13.10
C ALA A 197 2.61 7.51 -12.90
N VAL A 198 3.93 7.54 -12.66
CA VAL A 198 4.74 6.32 -12.46
C VAL A 198 5.45 6.39 -11.11
N GLN A 199 5.13 5.43 -10.25
CA GLN A 199 5.68 5.30 -8.90
C GLN A 199 6.40 3.96 -8.75
N TYR A 200 7.55 3.97 -8.07
CA TYR A 200 8.41 2.78 -7.95
C TYR A 200 8.49 2.27 -6.52
N TRP A 201 8.39 0.94 -6.36
CA TRP A 201 8.51 0.20 -5.09
C TRP A 201 9.39 -1.05 -5.25
N THR A 202 10.02 -1.56 -4.23
CA THR A 202 10.44 -0.86 -3.01
C THR A 202 11.88 -0.43 -3.24
N ILE A 203 12.15 0.86 -3.21
CA ILE A 203 13.45 1.43 -3.56
C ILE A 203 14.16 1.86 -2.28
N ASN A 204 15.21 1.15 -1.89
CA ASN A 204 15.96 1.39 -0.66
C ASN A 204 17.42 1.82 -0.91
N ASP A 205 17.83 1.92 -2.17
CA ASP A 205 19.16 2.35 -2.58
C ASP A 205 19.15 3.83 -3.02
N LYS A 206 20.07 4.62 -2.47
CA LYS A 206 20.14 6.06 -2.71
C LYS A 206 20.45 6.43 -4.17
N ASP A 207 21.32 5.67 -4.82
CA ASP A 207 21.68 5.94 -6.21
C ASP A 207 20.54 5.55 -7.16
N GLU A 208 19.80 4.50 -6.81
CA GLU A 208 18.58 4.13 -7.53
C GLU A 208 17.49 5.18 -7.36
N MET A 209 17.27 5.73 -6.14
CA MET A 209 16.36 6.85 -5.90
C MET A 209 16.71 8.04 -6.78
N ARG A 210 17.99 8.47 -6.78
CA ARG A 210 18.47 9.59 -7.62
C ARG A 210 18.30 9.34 -9.12
N SER A 211 18.53 8.11 -9.57
CA SER A 211 18.33 7.72 -10.97
C SER A 211 16.86 7.83 -11.38
N LEU A 212 15.93 7.36 -10.55
CA LEU A 212 14.49 7.46 -10.80
C LEU A 212 14.00 8.91 -10.79
N ILE A 213 14.45 9.72 -9.84
CA ILE A 213 14.15 11.17 -9.80
C ILE A 213 14.65 11.85 -11.08
N LYS A 214 15.89 11.56 -11.51
CA LYS A 214 16.45 12.08 -12.76
C LYS A 214 15.64 11.64 -13.99
N SER A 215 15.06 10.46 -13.94
CA SER A 215 14.18 9.92 -14.98
C SER A 215 12.74 10.50 -14.88
N ARG A 216 12.47 11.36 -13.91
CA ARG A 216 11.16 12.01 -13.68
C ARG A 216 10.08 11.07 -13.16
N ALA A 217 10.45 10.07 -12.36
CA ALA A 217 9.46 9.29 -11.61
C ALA A 217 8.63 10.20 -10.69
N ASP A 218 7.33 9.94 -10.58
CA ASP A 218 6.41 10.78 -9.81
C ASP A 218 6.49 10.53 -8.31
N ALA A 219 6.82 9.30 -7.91
CA ALA A 219 7.07 8.97 -6.51
C ALA A 219 7.97 7.74 -6.35
N ILE A 220 8.57 7.64 -5.16
CA ILE A 220 9.35 6.50 -4.70
C ILE A 220 8.72 5.98 -3.41
N ILE A 221 8.43 4.70 -3.37
CA ILE A 221 7.97 3.99 -2.18
C ILE A 221 9.19 3.26 -1.59
N THR A 222 9.53 3.58 -0.34
CA THR A 222 10.74 3.11 0.33
C THR A 222 10.46 2.71 1.78
N ASP A 223 11.22 1.74 2.30
CA ASP A 223 11.22 1.38 3.72
C ASP A 223 12.06 2.36 4.55
N ASN A 224 12.88 3.20 3.90
CA ASN A 224 13.75 4.18 4.54
C ASN A 224 13.43 5.62 4.07
N PRO A 225 12.35 6.24 4.56
CA PRO A 225 11.99 7.59 4.14
C PRO A 225 13.03 8.65 4.54
N ALA A 226 13.79 8.44 5.61
CA ALA A 226 14.87 9.36 6.01
C ALA A 226 15.95 9.46 4.92
N LEU A 227 16.34 8.33 4.32
CA LEU A 227 17.29 8.28 3.21
C LEU A 227 16.79 9.02 1.96
N ALA A 228 15.48 9.02 1.73
CA ALA A 228 14.89 9.68 0.58
C ALA A 228 14.92 11.22 0.66
N TYR A 229 15.12 11.79 1.85
CA TYR A 229 15.27 13.24 2.07
C TYR A 229 16.73 13.73 1.93
N GLU A 230 17.73 12.86 1.84
CA GLU A 230 19.14 13.20 1.64
C GLU A 230 19.52 13.38 0.16
#